data_9a9ad8b3d3e8efbc6847613f3d86c349
#
_entry.id   9a9ad8b3d3e8efbc6847613f3d86c349
#
_cell.length_a   1.000
_cell.length_b   1.000
_cell.length_c   1.000
_cell.angle_alpha   90.00
_cell.angle_beta   90.00
_cell.angle_gamma   90.00
#
_symmetry.space_group_name_H-M   'P 1'
#
loop_
_entity.id
_entity.type
_entity.pdbx_description
1 polymer ?
#
loop_
_entity_poly.entity_id
_entity_poly.type
_entity_poly.pdbx_seq_one_letter_code
_entity_poly.pdbx_strand_id
1 'polypeptide(L)'
;KDAAGQNYIGKTVSVTKTVKLESKPLILTVNKPSLIRGDAFSVTVSGDPDTDYVVWIRYDCIRMSGEECDQPPTIAYNQEGVFRDSSLQFVCFECDGCIKHIYDVGADKPDPKDYFVRVRTDAEGMRTIDFLTNIDTAPDKTYTIAGLLITPEIFTKPQIPIETSVTVYRG
;
A
#
# COMPACT_ATOMS: atom_id res chain seq x y z
N LYS A 1 30.53 0.89 -48.42
CA LYS A 1 31.74 0.34 -47.77
C LYS A 1 32.08 1.23 -46.60
N ASP A 2 32.46 0.65 -45.49
CA ASP A 2 33.08 1.39 -44.37
C ASP A 2 34.57 1.64 -44.60
N ALA A 3 35.23 2.30 -43.64
CA ALA A 3 36.69 2.59 -43.71
C ALA A 3 37.57 1.31 -43.78
N ALA A 4 37.04 0.15 -43.40
CA ALA A 4 37.66 -1.17 -43.50
C ALA A 4 37.33 -1.91 -44.80
N GLY A 5 36.60 -1.28 -45.76
CA GLY A 5 36.27 -1.84 -47.05
C GLY A 5 35.12 -2.84 -47.06
N GLN A 6 34.35 -2.97 -45.95
CA GLN A 6 33.25 -3.88 -45.84
C GLN A 6 32.06 -3.41 -46.72
N ASN A 7 31.44 -4.35 -47.43
CA ASN A 7 30.28 -4.06 -48.28
C ASN A 7 28.99 -4.43 -47.58
N TYR A 8 28.15 -3.45 -47.26
CA TYR A 8 26.88 -3.60 -46.59
C TYR A 8 25.66 -3.61 -47.53
N ILE A 9 25.89 -3.71 -48.86
CA ILE A 9 24.78 -3.83 -49.84
C ILE A 9 23.99 -5.11 -49.54
N GLY A 10 22.68 -4.97 -49.32
CA GLY A 10 21.76 -6.08 -48.98
C GLY A 10 21.69 -6.44 -47.51
N LYS A 11 22.41 -5.73 -46.62
CA LYS A 11 22.24 -5.91 -45.17
C LYS A 11 21.06 -5.07 -44.69
N THR A 12 20.19 -5.70 -43.91
CA THR A 12 19.08 -5.00 -43.28
C THR A 12 19.64 -4.16 -42.12
N VAL A 13 19.39 -2.86 -42.17
CA VAL A 13 19.68 -1.97 -41.03
C VAL A 13 18.64 -2.21 -39.98
N SER A 14 19.06 -2.55 -38.75
CA SER A 14 18.13 -2.65 -37.62
C SER A 14 17.56 -1.27 -37.33
N VAL A 15 16.24 -1.17 -37.30
CA VAL A 15 15.56 0.04 -36.88
C VAL A 15 15.48 0.01 -35.36
N THR A 16 16.11 0.98 -34.70
CA THR A 16 15.93 1.15 -33.25
C THR A 16 14.53 1.65 -32.99
N LYS A 17 13.73 0.85 -32.28
CA LYS A 17 12.42 1.30 -31.75
C LYS A 17 12.63 1.73 -30.30
N THR A 18 12.26 2.96 -30.01
CA THR A 18 12.19 3.45 -28.63
C THR A 18 10.85 3.03 -28.05
N VAL A 19 10.89 2.25 -26.97
CA VAL A 19 9.70 1.91 -26.18
C VAL A 19 9.70 2.83 -24.98
N LYS A 20 8.68 3.65 -24.83
CA LYS A 20 8.45 4.43 -23.62
C LYS A 20 7.75 3.52 -22.62
N LEU A 21 8.41 3.24 -21.52
CA LEU A 21 7.78 2.57 -20.37
C LEU A 21 7.03 3.65 -19.57
N GLU A 22 5.73 3.48 -19.45
CA GLU A 22 4.89 4.32 -18.59
C GLU A 22 4.62 3.53 -17.31
N SER A 23 4.83 4.15 -16.13
CA SER A 23 4.49 3.52 -14.86
C SER A 23 2.97 3.40 -14.73
N LYS A 24 2.53 2.28 -14.18
CA LYS A 24 1.11 2.08 -13.85
C LYS A 24 0.77 2.87 -12.58
N PRO A 25 -0.38 3.56 -12.54
CA PRO A 25 -0.81 4.21 -11.31
C PRO A 25 -1.06 3.15 -10.22
N LEU A 26 -0.73 3.49 -8.97
CA LEU A 26 -1.13 2.69 -7.83
C LEU A 26 -2.66 2.75 -7.68
N ILE A 27 -3.28 1.57 -7.54
CA ILE A 27 -4.71 1.42 -7.28
C ILE A 27 -4.89 0.44 -6.12
N LEU A 28 -5.78 0.78 -5.19
CA LEU A 28 -6.21 -0.09 -4.10
C LEU A 28 -7.67 -0.47 -4.32
N THR A 29 -7.97 -1.78 -4.37
CA THR A 29 -9.32 -2.30 -4.55
C THR A 29 -9.69 -3.23 -3.42
N VAL A 30 -10.73 -2.90 -2.67
CA VAL A 30 -11.29 -3.75 -1.61
C VAL A 30 -12.27 -4.75 -2.23
N ASN A 31 -12.19 -6.02 -1.82
CA ASN A 31 -13.10 -7.06 -2.34
C ASN A 31 -14.52 -7.00 -1.73
N LYS A 32 -14.63 -6.44 -0.51
CA LYS A 32 -15.90 -6.23 0.19
C LYS A 32 -15.92 -4.80 0.76
N PRO A 33 -16.70 -3.88 0.21
CA PRO A 33 -16.78 -2.50 0.72
C PRO A 33 -17.44 -2.41 2.09
N SER A 34 -18.16 -3.49 2.50
CA SER A 34 -18.76 -3.62 3.81
C SER A 34 -18.77 -5.07 4.27
N LEU A 35 -18.65 -5.28 5.60
CA LEU A 35 -18.65 -6.60 6.23
C LEU A 35 -19.12 -6.50 7.69
N ILE A 36 -19.37 -7.67 8.28
CA ILE A 36 -19.68 -7.79 9.70
C ILE A 36 -18.37 -7.97 10.48
N ARG A 37 -18.28 -7.41 11.69
CA ARG A 37 -17.11 -7.60 12.57
C ARG A 37 -16.89 -9.09 12.84
N GLY A 38 -15.62 -9.52 12.86
CA GLY A 38 -15.22 -10.92 12.90
C GLY A 38 -14.97 -11.53 11.52
N ASP A 39 -15.46 -10.90 10.45
CA ASP A 39 -15.16 -11.33 9.08
C ASP A 39 -13.80 -10.82 8.59
N ALA A 40 -13.28 -11.49 7.55
CA ALA A 40 -12.10 -11.08 6.80
C ALA A 40 -12.49 -10.37 5.50
N PHE A 41 -11.60 -9.48 5.05
CA PHE A 41 -11.66 -8.87 3.72
C PHE A 41 -10.25 -8.79 3.12
N SER A 42 -10.18 -8.48 1.83
CA SER A 42 -8.91 -8.36 1.14
C SER A 42 -8.83 -7.06 0.37
N VAL A 43 -7.61 -6.53 0.26
CA VAL A 43 -7.29 -5.36 -0.59
C VAL A 43 -6.28 -5.81 -1.64
N THR A 44 -6.62 -5.58 -2.91
CA THR A 44 -5.69 -5.80 -4.02
C THR A 44 -4.95 -4.50 -4.32
N VAL A 45 -3.64 -4.57 -4.26
CA VAL A 45 -2.70 -3.54 -4.73
C VAL A 45 -2.42 -3.80 -6.19
N SER A 46 -2.63 -2.81 -7.06
CA SER A 46 -2.27 -2.86 -8.48
C SER A 46 -1.37 -1.69 -8.81
N GLY A 47 -0.27 -1.94 -9.51
CA GLY A 47 0.73 -0.93 -9.87
C GLY A 47 1.77 -1.48 -10.82
N ASP A 48 3.00 -0.97 -10.75
CA ASP A 48 4.12 -1.50 -11.54
C ASP A 48 4.50 -2.91 -11.09
N PRO A 49 4.95 -3.80 -12.01
CA PRO A 49 5.46 -5.12 -11.67
C PRO A 49 6.68 -5.07 -10.75
N ASP A 50 6.85 -6.10 -9.92
CA ASP A 50 8.01 -6.29 -9.04
C ASP A 50 8.38 -5.07 -8.19
N THR A 51 7.37 -4.27 -7.82
CA THR A 51 7.54 -2.96 -7.17
C THR A 51 7.04 -2.99 -5.74
N ASP A 52 7.76 -2.30 -4.85
CA ASP A 52 7.45 -2.22 -3.43
C ASP A 52 6.55 -1.00 -3.13
N TYR A 53 5.47 -1.26 -2.41
CA TYR A 53 4.52 -0.27 -1.91
C TYR A 53 4.41 -0.40 -0.39
N VAL A 54 4.10 0.69 0.31
CA VAL A 54 3.63 0.64 1.70
C VAL A 54 2.11 0.72 1.69
N VAL A 55 1.48 -0.14 2.49
CA VAL A 55 0.03 -0.13 2.72
C VAL A 55 -0.23 -0.13 4.22
N TRP A 56 -1.17 0.72 4.68
CA TRP A 56 -1.52 0.82 6.09
C TRP A 56 -3.00 1.15 6.28
N ILE A 57 -3.49 0.90 7.49
CA ILE A 57 -4.80 1.37 7.93
C ILE A 57 -4.62 2.72 8.61
N ARG A 58 -5.33 3.73 8.12
CA ARG A 58 -5.42 5.03 8.79
C ARG A 58 -6.34 4.88 10.00
N TYR A 59 -5.76 5.14 11.15
CA TYR A 59 -6.44 5.01 12.42
C TYR A 59 -6.08 6.19 13.32
N ASP A 60 -7.05 7.03 13.58
CA ASP A 60 -6.91 8.14 14.51
C ASP A 60 -7.52 7.71 15.85
N CYS A 61 -6.69 7.25 16.78
CA CYS A 61 -7.09 7.13 18.16
C CYS A 61 -6.59 8.34 18.94
N ILE A 62 -7.46 9.30 19.14
CA ILE A 62 -7.21 10.36 20.11
C ILE A 62 -7.65 9.82 21.45
N ARG A 63 -6.69 9.43 22.30
CA ARG A 63 -6.96 9.14 23.72
C ARG A 63 -7.37 10.45 24.41
N MET A 64 -8.66 10.70 24.44
CA MET A 64 -9.22 11.53 25.49
C MET A 64 -9.28 10.67 26.75
N SER A 65 -8.82 11.19 27.87
CA SER A 65 -8.66 10.48 29.13
C SER A 65 -9.87 9.60 29.46
N GLY A 66 -9.69 8.28 29.41
CA GLY A 66 -10.68 7.29 29.82
C GLY A 66 -11.40 6.51 28.72
N GLU A 67 -11.19 6.81 27.44
CA GLU A 67 -11.76 6.03 26.35
C GLU A 67 -10.79 4.95 25.87
N GLU A 68 -11.29 3.71 25.76
CA GLU A 68 -10.54 2.64 25.12
C GLU A 68 -10.53 2.91 23.60
N CYS A 69 -9.33 2.88 23.02
CA CYS A 69 -9.22 2.92 21.57
C CYS A 69 -9.80 1.64 20.97
N ASP A 70 -10.63 1.81 19.96
CA ASP A 70 -11.13 0.72 19.15
C ASP A 70 -9.96 -0.11 18.56
N GLN A 71 -10.20 -1.34 18.18
CA GLN A 71 -9.25 -2.19 17.49
C GLN A 71 -9.58 -2.22 15.99
N PRO A 72 -8.87 -1.43 15.15
CA PRO A 72 -9.08 -1.45 13.72
C PRO A 72 -8.78 -2.84 13.15
N PRO A 73 -9.22 -3.15 11.91
CA PRO A 73 -8.81 -4.36 11.23
C PRO A 73 -7.29 -4.49 11.20
N THR A 74 -6.77 -5.69 11.41
CA THR A 74 -5.34 -6.00 11.37
C THR A 74 -4.96 -6.70 10.07
N ILE A 75 -3.73 -6.52 9.64
CA ILE A 75 -3.20 -7.23 8.47
C ILE A 75 -2.85 -8.66 8.89
N ALA A 76 -3.36 -9.66 8.17
CA ALA A 76 -3.08 -11.07 8.46
C ALA A 76 -1.59 -11.39 8.32
N TYR A 77 -1.12 -12.40 9.09
CA TYR A 77 0.28 -12.84 9.05
C TYR A 77 0.54 -13.83 7.90
N ASN A 78 1.82 -14.03 7.58
CA ASN A 78 2.30 -15.07 6.67
C ASN A 78 1.70 -15.03 5.25
N GLN A 79 1.58 -13.85 4.68
CA GLN A 79 1.13 -13.65 3.32
C GLN A 79 2.32 -13.49 2.37
N GLU A 80 2.24 -14.12 1.19
CA GLU A 80 3.27 -14.01 0.16
C GLU A 80 3.39 -12.56 -0.36
N GLY A 81 4.62 -12.05 -0.46
CA GLY A 81 4.89 -10.68 -0.93
C GLY A 81 4.45 -9.56 0.02
N VAL A 82 4.10 -9.90 1.27
CA VAL A 82 3.71 -8.95 2.32
C VAL A 82 4.71 -9.03 3.47
N PHE A 83 5.40 -7.92 3.75
CA PHE A 83 6.51 -7.88 4.70
C PHE A 83 6.27 -6.84 5.79
N ARG A 84 6.52 -7.23 7.04
CA ARG A 84 6.44 -6.33 8.20
C ARG A 84 7.79 -5.65 8.39
N ASP A 85 7.86 -4.39 7.99
CA ASP A 85 9.07 -3.58 8.04
C ASP A 85 8.88 -2.38 8.97
N SER A 86 9.53 -2.42 10.12
CA SER A 86 9.40 -1.37 11.14
C SER A 86 9.89 0.01 10.70
N SER A 87 10.73 0.10 9.66
CA SER A 87 11.18 1.39 9.14
C SER A 87 10.05 2.20 8.49
N LEU A 88 8.99 1.51 8.04
CA LEU A 88 7.84 2.14 7.37
C LEU A 88 7.01 3.04 8.32
N GLN A 89 7.16 2.90 9.63
CA GLN A 89 6.48 3.79 10.60
C GLN A 89 6.81 5.27 10.40
N PHE A 90 7.95 5.58 9.77
CA PHE A 90 8.40 6.95 9.51
C PHE A 90 8.02 7.49 8.13
N VAL A 91 7.22 6.76 7.36
CA VAL A 91 6.71 7.25 6.07
C VAL A 91 5.86 8.48 6.28
N CYS A 92 6.19 9.55 5.56
CA CYS A 92 5.47 10.82 5.62
C CYS A 92 4.32 10.84 4.62
N PHE A 93 3.13 11.31 5.05
CA PHE A 93 2.01 11.55 4.15
C PHE A 93 1.24 12.81 4.53
N GLU A 94 0.51 13.38 3.56
CA GLU A 94 -0.35 14.53 3.77
C GLU A 94 -1.78 14.08 4.06
N CYS A 95 -2.41 14.70 5.05
CA CYS A 95 -3.83 14.59 5.31
C CYS A 95 -4.36 15.92 5.87
N ASP A 96 -5.46 16.41 5.30
CA ASP A 96 -6.18 17.62 5.76
C ASP A 96 -5.27 18.84 6.03
N GLY A 97 -4.24 19.04 5.17
CA GLY A 97 -3.31 20.16 5.27
C GLY A 97 -2.23 20.03 6.35
N CYS A 98 -2.07 18.85 6.96
CA CYS A 98 -0.98 18.56 7.89
C CYS A 98 -0.09 17.42 7.39
N ILE A 99 1.14 17.35 7.91
CA ILE A 99 2.06 16.23 7.69
C ILE A 99 1.88 15.26 8.84
N LYS A 100 1.65 13.98 8.53
CA LYS A 100 1.62 12.89 9.49
C LYS A 100 2.61 11.79 9.10
N HIS A 101 3.04 11.02 10.07
CA HIS A 101 3.75 9.76 9.87
C HIS A 101 2.80 8.59 10.11
N ILE A 102 3.09 7.43 9.51
CA ILE A 102 2.31 6.21 9.79
C ILE A 102 2.31 5.91 11.30
N TYR A 103 3.41 6.22 11.99
CA TYR A 103 3.53 6.14 13.43
C TYR A 103 2.41 6.90 14.18
N ASP A 104 2.03 8.08 13.71
CA ASP A 104 1.05 8.94 14.36
C ASP A 104 -0.38 8.37 14.33
N VAL A 105 -0.64 7.43 13.43
CA VAL A 105 -1.95 6.78 13.25
C VAL A 105 -2.03 5.36 13.82
N GLY A 106 -0.98 4.90 14.49
CA GLY A 106 -0.94 3.54 15.04
C GLY A 106 -0.16 3.41 16.35
N ALA A 107 0.43 4.50 16.83
CA ALA A 107 1.41 4.50 17.93
C ALA A 107 0.89 3.97 19.27
N ASP A 108 -0.40 4.08 19.53
CA ASP A 108 -1.01 3.67 20.81
C ASP A 108 -1.40 2.18 20.85
N LYS A 109 -1.07 1.41 19.82
CA LYS A 109 -1.39 -0.01 19.78
C LYS A 109 -0.22 -0.87 20.24
N PRO A 110 -0.50 -2.06 20.81
CA PRO A 110 0.53 -2.97 21.34
C PRO A 110 1.57 -3.40 20.29
N ASP A 111 1.16 -3.54 19.01
CA ASP A 111 2.07 -3.82 17.92
C ASP A 111 1.67 -3.02 16.65
N PRO A 112 2.31 -1.87 16.43
CA PRO A 112 2.02 -1.03 15.25
C PRO A 112 2.23 -1.76 13.91
N LYS A 113 3.04 -2.83 13.88
CA LYS A 113 3.27 -3.64 12.67
C LYS A 113 2.04 -4.40 12.18
N ASP A 114 0.99 -4.49 13.01
CA ASP A 114 -0.28 -5.09 12.60
C ASP A 114 -1.09 -4.19 11.66
N TYR A 115 -0.70 -2.93 11.51
CA TYR A 115 -1.47 -1.92 10.78
C TYR A 115 -0.78 -1.37 9.55
N PHE A 116 0.48 -1.72 9.29
CA PHE A 116 1.20 -1.34 8.07
C PHE A 116 2.16 -2.44 7.61
N VAL A 117 2.35 -2.52 6.29
CA VAL A 117 3.22 -3.52 5.65
C VAL A 117 3.89 -2.93 4.40
N ARG A 118 5.03 -3.50 4.04
CA ARG A 118 5.58 -3.41 2.71
C ARG A 118 4.99 -4.53 1.86
N VAL A 119 4.52 -4.16 0.67
CA VAL A 119 3.87 -5.08 -0.27
C VAL A 119 4.64 -5.05 -1.58
N ARG A 120 5.09 -6.21 -2.04
CA ARG A 120 5.71 -6.35 -3.35
C ARG A 120 4.73 -6.95 -4.34
N THR A 121 4.46 -6.22 -5.41
CA THR A 121 3.64 -6.71 -6.53
C THR A 121 4.35 -7.85 -7.25
N ASP A 122 3.57 -8.71 -7.89
CA ASP A 122 4.07 -9.78 -8.77
C ASP A 122 4.46 -9.27 -10.17
N ALA A 123 4.75 -10.20 -11.09
CA ALA A 123 5.12 -9.88 -12.47
C ALA A 123 3.98 -9.24 -13.27
N GLU A 124 2.74 -9.39 -12.85
CA GLU A 124 1.54 -8.77 -13.42
C GLU A 124 1.27 -7.38 -12.84
N GLY A 125 2.01 -7.02 -11.78
CA GLY A 125 1.85 -5.76 -11.05
C GLY A 125 0.73 -5.80 -10.02
N MET A 126 0.41 -6.98 -9.46
CA MET A 126 -0.67 -7.15 -8.47
C MET A 126 -0.19 -7.86 -7.20
N ARG A 127 -0.85 -7.55 -6.08
CA ARG A 127 -0.73 -8.31 -4.84
C ARG A 127 -1.99 -8.11 -4.00
N THR A 128 -2.50 -9.20 -3.44
CA THR A 128 -3.63 -9.15 -2.50
C THR A 128 -3.13 -9.24 -1.06
N ILE A 129 -3.73 -8.43 -0.20
CA ILE A 129 -3.45 -8.38 1.24
C ILE A 129 -4.75 -8.73 1.97
N ASP A 130 -4.70 -9.70 2.86
CA ASP A 130 -5.82 -10.08 3.71
C ASP A 130 -5.79 -9.33 5.03
N PHE A 131 -6.97 -8.87 5.43
CA PHE A 131 -7.24 -8.17 6.67
C PHE A 131 -8.25 -8.92 7.51
N LEU A 132 -8.10 -8.85 8.81
CA LEU A 132 -8.96 -9.50 9.79
C LEU A 132 -9.62 -8.44 10.67
N THR A 133 -10.93 -8.50 10.83
CA THR A 133 -11.62 -7.83 11.91
C THR A 133 -11.80 -8.79 13.07
N ASN A 134 -11.87 -8.27 14.30
CA ASN A 134 -12.18 -9.08 15.48
C ASN A 134 -13.45 -8.59 16.16
N ILE A 135 -13.82 -9.21 17.27
CA ILE A 135 -15.02 -8.85 18.03
C ILE A 135 -14.94 -7.45 18.66
N ASP A 136 -13.73 -6.93 18.87
CA ASP A 136 -13.45 -5.62 19.48
C ASP A 136 -13.29 -4.52 18.43
N THR A 137 -13.35 -4.85 17.12
CA THR A 137 -13.42 -3.85 16.05
C THR A 137 -14.73 -3.06 16.18
N ALA A 138 -14.62 -1.73 16.20
CA ALA A 138 -15.80 -0.89 16.37
C ALA A 138 -16.81 -1.13 15.25
N PRO A 139 -18.08 -1.42 15.58
CA PRO A 139 -19.14 -1.55 14.58
C PRO A 139 -19.57 -0.17 14.07
N ASP A 140 -20.22 -0.17 12.90
CA ASP A 140 -20.77 1.00 12.23
C ASP A 140 -19.69 2.08 11.94
N LYS A 141 -18.45 1.62 11.72
CA LYS A 141 -17.28 2.46 11.45
C LYS A 141 -16.66 2.15 10.10
N THR A 142 -16.24 3.20 9.40
CA THR A 142 -15.48 3.10 8.15
C THR A 142 -14.00 3.28 8.43
N TYR A 143 -13.20 2.31 7.96
CA TYR A 143 -11.74 2.34 8.04
C TYR A 143 -11.16 2.65 6.67
N THR A 144 -10.18 3.55 6.63
CA THR A 144 -9.47 3.91 5.41
C THR A 144 -8.18 3.09 5.32
N ILE A 145 -7.97 2.46 4.17
CA ILE A 145 -6.73 1.78 3.80
C ILE A 145 -6.00 2.69 2.81
N ALA A 146 -4.76 3.02 3.12
CA ALA A 146 -3.95 3.91 2.32
C ALA A 146 -2.73 3.20 1.77
N GLY A 147 -2.21 3.65 0.62
CA GLY A 147 -1.02 3.10 0.00
C GLY A 147 -0.18 4.14 -0.71
N LEU A 148 1.13 3.92 -0.72
CA LEU A 148 2.13 4.75 -1.40
C LEU A 148 3.19 3.88 -2.08
N LEU A 149 3.73 4.37 -3.19
CA LEU A 149 4.96 3.82 -3.78
C LEU A 149 6.15 4.09 -2.85
N ILE A 150 6.94 3.06 -2.54
CA ILE A 150 8.18 3.23 -1.77
C ILE A 150 9.25 3.80 -2.68
N THR A 151 9.63 5.05 -2.42
CA THR A 151 10.72 5.76 -3.08
C THR A 151 11.76 6.20 -2.05
N PRO A 152 12.99 6.56 -2.44
CA PRO A 152 13.97 7.09 -1.49
C PRO A 152 13.50 8.35 -0.73
N GLU A 153 12.54 9.08 -1.28
CA GLU A 153 12.02 10.33 -0.71
C GLU A 153 10.84 10.12 0.26
N ILE A 154 10.28 8.91 0.34
CA ILE A 154 9.06 8.64 1.11
C ILE A 154 9.19 8.96 2.62
N PHE A 155 10.42 8.95 3.15
CA PHE A 155 10.69 9.23 4.56
C PHE A 155 11.01 10.71 4.85
N THR A 156 11.18 11.53 3.82
CA THR A 156 11.68 12.92 3.96
C THR A 156 10.76 13.97 3.37
N LYS A 157 9.88 13.55 2.45
CA LYS A 157 8.92 14.44 1.79
C LYS A 157 7.52 13.87 1.93
N PRO A 158 6.53 14.68 2.30
CA PRO A 158 5.15 14.23 2.38
C PRO A 158 4.64 13.81 1.00
N GLN A 159 3.94 12.67 0.97
CA GLN A 159 3.33 12.10 -0.21
C GLN A 159 1.81 12.04 -0.04
N ILE A 160 1.07 12.15 -1.14
CA ILE A 160 -0.38 11.98 -1.13
C ILE A 160 -0.70 10.50 -1.36
N PRO A 161 -1.28 9.80 -0.37
CA PRO A 161 -1.61 8.39 -0.51
C PRO A 161 -2.82 8.18 -1.42
N ILE A 162 -2.84 7.01 -2.08
CA ILE A 162 -4.05 6.47 -2.68
C ILE A 162 -4.84 5.75 -1.58
N GLU A 163 -6.14 5.92 -1.56
CA GLU A 163 -7.00 5.44 -0.49
C GLU A 163 -8.18 4.62 -1.00
N THR A 164 -8.57 3.64 -0.22
CA THR A 164 -9.84 2.91 -0.31
C THR A 164 -10.43 2.74 1.08
N SER A 165 -11.65 2.27 1.20
CA SER A 165 -12.29 2.14 2.51
C SER A 165 -13.13 0.88 2.63
N VAL A 166 -13.35 0.45 3.87
CA VAL A 166 -14.22 -0.63 4.26
C VAL A 166 -15.07 -0.22 5.45
N THR A 167 -16.36 -0.54 5.44
CA THR A 167 -17.28 -0.29 6.55
C THR A 167 -17.55 -1.58 7.30
N VAL A 168 -17.33 -1.57 8.61
CA VAL A 168 -17.57 -2.72 9.50
C VAL A 168 -18.87 -2.50 10.24
N TYR A 169 -19.81 -3.45 10.16
CA TYR A 169 -21.10 -3.43 10.83
C TYR A 169 -21.12 -4.36 12.03
N ARG A 170 -22.10 -4.16 12.91
CA ARG A 170 -22.42 -5.08 14.00
C ARG A 170 -23.03 -6.37 13.41
N GLY A 171 -22.57 -7.51 13.88
CA GLY A 171 -23.17 -8.82 13.62
C GLY A 171 -24.31 -9.12 14.58
#